data_a005bcd6da8c7a500319702e90cc78b6
#
_entry.id   a005bcd6da8c7a500319702e90cc78b6
#
_cell.length_a   1.000
_cell.length_b   1.000
_cell.length_c   1.000
_cell.angle_alpha   90.00
_cell.angle_beta   90.00
_cell.angle_gamma   90.00
#
_symmetry.space_group_name_H-M   'P 1'
#
loop_
_entity.id
_entity.type
_entity.pdbx_description
1 polymer ?
#
loop_
_entity_poly.entity_id
_entity_poly.type
_entity_poly.pdbx_seq_one_letter_code
_entity_poly.pdbx_strand_id
1 'polypeptide(L)'
;MRLLTILMLGAIWLTSPAFAQEDVERFTDGNAANGAPLYKRYCSGCHGADGRGGAHTFMPHIQNLTRKDYIEFIPDGFLYTVIAEGGVAVGKSGYMPAWGGTLSEQDIKDVIAFIRTLPTY
;
A
#
# COMPACT_ATOMS: atom_id res chain seq x y z
N MET A 1 -1.30 65.63 -36.23
CA MET A 1 -0.65 64.33 -35.97
C MET A 1 -1.03 63.90 -34.62
N ARG A 2 -1.93 62.92 -34.53
CA ARG A 2 -2.35 62.30 -33.24
C ARG A 2 -1.68 60.96 -33.15
N LEU A 3 -0.76 60.78 -32.17
CA LEU A 3 -0.16 59.49 -31.86
C LEU A 3 -1.18 58.65 -31.06
N LEU A 4 -1.58 57.52 -31.64
CA LEU A 4 -2.31 56.45 -30.92
C LEU A 4 -1.30 55.60 -30.18
N THR A 5 -1.31 55.65 -28.85
CA THR A 5 -0.53 54.76 -28.00
C THR A 5 -1.37 53.49 -27.79
N ILE A 6 -0.98 52.38 -28.42
CA ILE A 6 -1.60 51.08 -28.21
C ILE A 6 -1.02 50.47 -26.93
N LEU A 7 -1.83 50.39 -25.88
CA LEU A 7 -1.53 49.66 -24.64
C LEU A 7 -1.72 48.16 -24.91
N MET A 8 -0.63 47.43 -25.03
CA MET A 8 -0.63 45.98 -25.05
C MET A 8 -0.82 45.46 -23.59
N LEU A 9 -2.04 45.03 -23.26
CA LEU A 9 -2.33 44.28 -22.03
C LEU A 9 -1.82 42.85 -22.21
N GLY A 10 -0.61 42.58 -21.69
CA GLY A 10 -0.10 41.22 -21.59
C GLY A 10 -0.89 40.42 -20.56
N ALA A 11 -1.70 39.43 -21.01
CA ALA A 11 -2.34 38.47 -20.13
C ALA A 11 -1.27 37.54 -19.54
N ILE A 12 -0.96 37.73 -18.26
CA ILE A 12 -0.12 36.80 -17.50
C ILE A 12 -0.97 35.57 -17.18
N TRP A 13 -0.76 34.48 -17.93
CA TRP A 13 -1.32 33.19 -17.60
C TRP A 13 -0.59 32.66 -16.37
N LEU A 14 -1.22 32.73 -15.21
CA LEU A 14 -0.79 32.02 -14.00
C LEU A 14 -1.00 30.51 -14.23
N THR A 15 0.04 29.82 -14.71
CA THR A 15 0.07 28.37 -14.71
C THR A 15 0.24 27.93 -13.26
N SER A 16 -0.84 27.52 -12.61
CA SER A 16 -0.77 26.84 -11.32
C SER A 16 0.06 25.57 -11.50
N PRO A 17 1.09 25.32 -10.65
CA PRO A 17 1.76 24.04 -10.68
C PRO A 17 0.70 22.98 -10.34
N ALA A 18 0.41 22.08 -11.28
CA ALA A 18 -0.30 20.86 -10.98
C ALA A 18 0.58 20.10 -9.97
N PHE A 19 0.12 19.97 -8.73
CA PHE A 19 0.72 19.04 -7.78
C PHE A 19 0.58 17.67 -8.42
N ALA A 20 1.69 17.14 -8.94
CA ALA A 20 1.75 15.76 -9.37
C ALA A 20 1.44 14.92 -8.13
N GLN A 21 0.32 14.20 -8.13
CA GLN A 21 0.07 13.17 -7.16
C GLN A 21 1.18 12.14 -7.37
N GLU A 22 2.07 12.00 -6.39
CA GLU A 22 3.06 10.93 -6.43
C GLU A 22 2.28 9.62 -6.35
N ASP A 23 2.34 8.85 -7.44
CA ASP A 23 1.72 7.54 -7.49
C ASP A 23 2.39 6.65 -6.42
N VAL A 24 1.59 6.07 -5.53
CA VAL A 24 2.09 5.16 -4.51
C VAL A 24 2.70 3.94 -5.18
N GLU A 25 3.95 3.63 -4.83
CA GLU A 25 4.69 2.49 -5.40
C GLU A 25 3.87 1.20 -5.35
N ARG A 26 3.80 0.50 -6.49
CA ARG A 26 3.15 -0.80 -6.65
C ARG A 26 4.04 -1.76 -7.42
N PHE A 27 4.11 -3.01 -6.94
CA PHE A 27 4.74 -4.09 -7.69
C PHE A 27 3.84 -4.51 -8.86
N THR A 28 4.43 -4.69 -10.03
CA THR A 28 3.72 -5.06 -11.25
C THR A 28 3.81 -6.57 -11.55
N ASP A 29 4.67 -7.28 -10.82
CA ASP A 29 5.01 -8.70 -11.01
C ASP A 29 4.40 -9.63 -9.96
N GLY A 30 3.53 -9.13 -9.07
CA GLY A 30 2.79 -9.93 -8.11
C GLY A 30 1.53 -10.56 -8.72
N ASN A 31 1.22 -11.81 -8.32
CA ASN A 31 0.05 -12.56 -8.77
C ASN A 31 -0.88 -12.90 -7.59
N ALA A 32 -2.04 -12.26 -7.53
CA ALA A 32 -2.99 -12.44 -6.43
C ALA A 32 -3.54 -13.88 -6.33
N ALA A 33 -3.68 -14.59 -7.45
CA ALA A 33 -4.16 -15.97 -7.44
C ALA A 33 -3.14 -16.93 -6.78
N ASN A 34 -1.84 -16.68 -6.99
CA ASN A 34 -0.77 -17.41 -6.31
C ASN A 34 -0.66 -16.98 -4.82
N GLY A 35 -0.88 -15.70 -4.54
CA GLY A 35 -0.81 -15.14 -3.18
C GLY A 35 -1.93 -15.63 -2.26
N ALA A 36 -3.13 -15.91 -2.79
CA ALA A 36 -4.28 -16.31 -2.00
C ALA A 36 -4.02 -17.57 -1.12
N PRO A 37 -3.51 -18.69 -1.62
CA PRO A 37 -3.21 -19.87 -0.80
C PRO A 37 -2.07 -19.59 0.21
N LEU A 38 -1.08 -18.77 -0.14
CA LEU A 38 0.00 -18.38 0.77
C LEU A 38 -0.55 -17.51 1.91
N TYR A 39 -1.38 -16.53 1.62
CA TYR A 39 -2.06 -15.72 2.62
C TYR A 39 -2.90 -16.60 3.57
N LYS A 40 -3.70 -17.51 3.01
CA LYS A 40 -4.50 -18.44 3.81
C LYS A 40 -3.65 -19.26 4.77
N ARG A 41 -2.48 -19.70 4.33
CA ARG A 41 -1.61 -20.56 5.13
C ARG A 41 -0.84 -19.79 6.20
N TYR A 42 -0.28 -18.63 5.89
CA TYR A 42 0.70 -17.95 6.73
C TYR A 42 0.16 -16.69 7.42
N CYS A 43 -0.90 -16.08 6.90
CA CYS A 43 -1.37 -14.76 7.33
C CYS A 43 -2.76 -14.80 7.98
N SER A 44 -3.67 -15.63 7.48
CA SER A 44 -5.08 -15.63 7.88
C SER A 44 -5.29 -15.99 9.34
N GLY A 45 -4.36 -16.74 9.96
CA GLY A 45 -4.44 -17.10 11.37
C GLY A 45 -4.47 -15.89 12.30
N CYS A 46 -3.78 -14.80 11.93
CA CYS A 46 -3.78 -13.54 12.68
C CYS A 46 -4.65 -12.47 12.00
N HIS A 47 -4.48 -12.28 10.69
CA HIS A 47 -5.18 -11.21 9.95
C HIS A 47 -6.62 -11.54 9.58
N GLY A 48 -7.07 -12.78 9.82
CA GLY A 48 -8.38 -13.24 9.36
C GLY A 48 -8.39 -13.67 7.89
N ALA A 49 -9.27 -14.59 7.53
CA ALA A 49 -9.41 -15.04 6.15
C ALA A 49 -9.89 -13.92 5.20
N ASP A 50 -10.62 -12.97 5.76
CA ASP A 50 -11.14 -11.78 5.06
C ASP A 50 -10.24 -10.53 5.22
N GLY A 51 -9.13 -10.63 5.96
CA GLY A 51 -8.20 -9.54 6.20
C GLY A 51 -8.61 -8.54 7.28
N ARG A 52 -9.73 -8.73 7.95
CA ARG A 52 -10.25 -7.77 8.96
C ARG A 52 -9.53 -7.80 10.30
N GLY A 53 -8.69 -8.79 10.53
CA GLY A 53 -8.09 -9.05 11.84
C GLY A 53 -9.09 -9.68 12.81
N GLY A 54 -8.80 -9.57 14.12
CA GLY A 54 -9.72 -10.06 15.16
C GLY A 54 -9.78 -11.59 15.29
N ALA A 55 -8.91 -12.34 14.61
CA ALA A 55 -8.84 -13.77 14.72
C ALA A 55 -8.43 -14.24 16.13
N HIS A 56 -7.78 -13.35 16.89
CA HIS A 56 -7.33 -13.62 18.25
C HIS A 56 -7.73 -12.49 19.20
N THR A 57 -8.47 -12.81 20.25
CA THR A 57 -8.91 -11.85 21.27
C THR A 57 -7.75 -11.23 22.07
N PHE A 58 -6.60 -11.90 22.11
CA PHE A 58 -5.39 -11.41 22.79
C PHE A 58 -4.52 -10.49 21.92
N MET A 59 -4.85 -10.32 20.64
CA MET A 59 -4.17 -9.41 19.71
C MET A 59 -5.17 -8.41 19.09
N PRO A 60 -5.73 -7.47 19.89
CA PRO A 60 -6.80 -6.58 19.45
C PRO A 60 -6.35 -5.52 18.44
N HIS A 61 -5.04 -5.36 18.25
CA HIS A 61 -4.45 -4.30 17.41
C HIS A 61 -3.87 -4.84 16.09
N ILE A 62 -4.32 -6.02 15.63
CA ILE A 62 -3.93 -6.51 14.31
C ILE A 62 -4.51 -5.57 13.25
N GLN A 63 -3.64 -5.14 12.32
CA GLN A 63 -4.03 -4.22 11.26
C GLN A 63 -5.13 -4.84 10.39
N ASN A 64 -6.22 -4.10 10.23
CA ASN A 64 -7.29 -4.44 9.30
C ASN A 64 -6.84 -4.10 7.87
N LEU A 65 -6.67 -5.14 7.05
CA LEU A 65 -6.18 -5.05 5.68
C LEU A 65 -7.29 -4.71 4.66
N THR A 66 -8.55 -4.58 5.11
CA THR A 66 -9.68 -4.24 4.22
C THR A 66 -9.97 -2.73 4.16
N ARG A 67 -9.25 -1.92 4.93
CA ARG A 67 -9.41 -0.47 4.95
C ARG A 67 -8.70 0.18 3.77
N LYS A 68 -9.49 0.76 2.87
CA LYS A 68 -8.97 1.49 1.69
C LYS A 68 -8.11 2.68 2.08
N ASP A 69 -8.57 3.49 3.05
CA ASP A 69 -7.89 4.67 3.57
C ASP A 69 -6.50 4.38 4.19
N TYR A 70 -6.19 3.11 4.40
CA TYR A 70 -4.89 2.68 4.89
C TYR A 70 -4.11 1.93 3.80
N ILE A 71 -4.68 0.85 3.26
CA ILE A 71 -3.97 -0.06 2.34
C ILE A 71 -3.62 0.62 1.01
N GLU A 72 -4.49 1.50 0.48
CA GLU A 72 -4.23 2.17 -0.79
C GLU A 72 -3.07 3.19 -0.73
N PHE A 73 -2.76 3.72 0.46
CA PHE A 73 -1.71 4.72 0.65
C PHE A 73 -0.36 4.13 1.08
N ILE A 74 -0.28 2.83 1.37
CA ILE A 74 0.95 2.18 1.76
C ILE A 74 1.70 1.70 0.51
N PRO A 75 3.00 2.03 0.32
CA PRO A 75 3.82 1.48 -0.74
C PRO A 75 4.00 -0.04 -0.61
N ASP A 76 4.11 -0.75 -1.74
CA ASP A 76 4.36 -2.20 -1.73
C ASP A 76 5.71 -2.56 -1.11
N GLY A 77 6.72 -1.69 -1.26
CA GLY A 77 8.01 -1.85 -0.58
C GLY A 77 7.89 -1.87 0.94
N PHE A 78 7.00 -1.05 1.53
CA PHE A 78 6.74 -1.09 2.96
C PHE A 78 6.05 -2.41 3.36
N LEU A 79 5.04 -2.85 2.62
CA LEU A 79 4.38 -4.14 2.87
C LEU A 79 5.35 -5.30 2.75
N TYR A 80 6.24 -5.24 1.76
CA TYR A 80 7.31 -6.22 1.56
C TYR A 80 8.21 -6.32 2.79
N THR A 81 8.72 -5.19 3.27
CA THR A 81 9.59 -5.14 4.46
C THR A 81 8.88 -5.70 5.69
N VAL A 82 7.61 -5.32 5.93
CA VAL A 82 6.81 -5.86 7.06
C VAL A 82 6.69 -7.38 6.97
N ILE A 83 6.43 -7.93 5.80
CA ILE A 83 6.25 -9.38 5.61
C ILE A 83 7.60 -10.10 5.68
N ALA A 84 8.62 -9.59 4.99
CA ALA A 84 9.92 -10.24 4.92
C ALA A 84 10.68 -10.20 6.25
N GLU A 85 10.67 -9.05 6.93
CA GLU A 85 11.51 -8.76 8.09
C GLU A 85 10.74 -8.68 9.42
N GLY A 86 9.41 -8.74 9.37
CA GLY A 86 8.54 -8.67 10.54
C GLY A 86 8.21 -7.26 11.00
N GLY A 87 7.25 -7.16 11.91
CA GLY A 87 6.73 -5.87 12.38
C GLY A 87 7.76 -4.99 13.09
N VAL A 88 8.71 -5.57 13.80
CA VAL A 88 9.75 -4.82 14.53
C VAL A 88 10.62 -4.00 13.58
N ALA A 89 10.92 -4.51 12.40
CA ALA A 89 11.75 -3.83 11.39
C ALA A 89 11.17 -2.47 10.95
N VAL A 90 9.87 -2.29 11.09
CA VAL A 90 9.15 -1.05 10.74
C VAL A 90 8.56 -0.33 11.96
N GLY A 91 9.04 -0.63 13.18
CA GLY A 91 8.57 -0.02 14.42
C GLY A 91 7.14 -0.45 14.83
N LYS A 92 6.70 -1.62 14.38
CA LYS A 92 5.39 -2.22 14.67
C LYS A 92 5.53 -3.39 15.65
N SER A 93 4.43 -4.11 15.88
CA SER A 93 4.38 -5.23 16.83
C SER A 93 5.31 -6.39 16.45
N GLY A 94 6.03 -6.93 17.44
CA GLY A 94 6.83 -8.15 17.31
C GLY A 94 5.99 -9.43 17.13
N TYR A 95 4.67 -9.36 17.28
CA TYR A 95 3.76 -10.49 16.98
C TYR A 95 3.63 -10.74 15.47
N MET A 96 3.94 -9.75 14.62
CA MET A 96 4.07 -9.98 13.18
C MET A 96 5.46 -10.55 12.89
N PRO A 97 5.57 -11.86 12.57
CA PRO A 97 6.86 -12.50 12.39
C PRO A 97 7.47 -12.14 11.03
N ALA A 98 8.79 -12.40 10.89
CA ALA A 98 9.50 -12.29 9.63
C ALA A 98 9.28 -13.57 8.80
N TRP A 99 8.82 -13.42 7.57
CA TRP A 99 8.55 -14.54 6.66
C TRP A 99 9.60 -14.73 5.56
N GLY A 100 10.58 -13.82 5.43
CA GLY A 100 11.61 -13.86 4.39
C GLY A 100 12.51 -15.11 4.41
N GLY A 101 12.57 -15.84 5.54
CA GLY A 101 13.25 -17.13 5.63
C GLY A 101 12.40 -18.32 5.15
N THR A 102 11.08 -18.12 4.94
CA THR A 102 10.12 -19.18 4.60
C THR A 102 9.52 -18.96 3.20
N LEU A 103 9.23 -17.71 2.87
CA LEU A 103 8.66 -17.28 1.59
C LEU A 103 9.76 -16.72 0.69
N SER A 104 9.72 -17.05 -0.58
CA SER A 104 10.57 -16.41 -1.58
C SER A 104 10.15 -14.94 -1.79
N GLU A 105 11.01 -14.17 -2.43
CA GLU A 105 10.69 -12.79 -2.83
C GLU A 105 9.42 -12.73 -3.68
N GLN A 106 9.26 -13.66 -4.63
CA GLN A 106 8.08 -13.74 -5.48
C GLN A 106 6.83 -14.12 -4.68
N ASP A 107 6.93 -15.06 -3.73
CA ASP A 107 5.80 -15.41 -2.85
C ASP A 107 5.30 -14.20 -2.06
N ILE A 108 6.21 -13.37 -1.56
CA ILE A 108 5.86 -12.15 -0.82
C ILE A 108 5.15 -11.15 -1.74
N LYS A 109 5.65 -10.93 -2.97
CA LYS A 109 4.99 -10.07 -3.96
C LYS A 109 3.59 -10.59 -4.33
N ASP A 110 3.44 -11.89 -4.47
CA ASP A 110 2.15 -12.53 -4.76
C ASP A 110 1.17 -12.34 -3.58
N VAL A 111 1.64 -12.49 -2.35
CA VAL A 111 0.84 -12.20 -1.14
C VAL A 111 0.43 -10.73 -1.09
N ILE A 112 1.31 -9.80 -1.41
CA ILE A 112 0.99 -8.36 -1.47
C ILE A 112 -0.09 -8.11 -2.54
N ALA A 113 0.04 -8.70 -3.72
CA ALA A 113 -0.98 -8.61 -4.77
C ALA A 113 -2.35 -9.11 -4.28
N PHE A 114 -2.39 -10.21 -3.52
CA PHE A 114 -3.62 -10.70 -2.90
C PHE A 114 -4.17 -9.72 -1.85
N ILE A 115 -3.33 -9.19 -0.96
CA ILE A 115 -3.73 -8.19 0.05
C ILE A 115 -4.39 -6.98 -0.61
N ARG A 116 -3.91 -6.56 -1.79
CA ARG A 116 -4.50 -5.46 -2.57
C ARG A 116 -5.91 -5.73 -3.07
N THR A 117 -6.35 -6.99 -3.08
CA THR A 117 -7.74 -7.36 -3.44
C THR A 117 -8.70 -7.30 -2.26
N LEU A 118 -8.21 -7.20 -1.02
CA LEU A 118 -9.01 -7.24 0.21
C LEU A 118 -9.76 -5.92 0.54
N PRO A 119 -9.30 -4.71 0.18
CA PRO A 119 -9.97 -3.47 0.56
C PRO A 119 -11.41 -3.40 0.06
N THR A 120 -12.37 -3.17 0.99
CA THR A 120 -13.82 -3.17 0.71
C THR A 120 -14.52 -1.89 1.16
N TYR A 121 -13.91 -1.04 1.98
CA TYR A 121 -14.50 0.21 2.49
C TYR A 121 -13.43 1.22 2.92
#